data_5b51906d884ab661a436c35347fc123f
#
_entry.id   5b51906d884ab661a436c35347fc123f
#
_cell.length_a   1.000
_cell.length_b   1.000
_cell.length_c   1.000
_cell.angle_alpha   90.00
_cell.angle_beta   90.00
_cell.angle_gamma   90.00
#
_symmetry.space_group_name_H-M   'P 1'
#
loop_
_entity.id
_entity.type
_entity.pdbx_description
1 polymer ?
#
loop_
_entity_poly.entity_id
_entity_poly.type
_entity_poly.pdbx_seq_one_letter_code
_entity_poly.pdbx_strand_id
1 'polypeptide(L)'
;MEINAKAPLVVRKEILIQASPADVWKIQTDINAWKDWQTDISKSQLNGAPNTGSIFKWTSGGLAITSALQEIVPQERIAWSGKAIGSYVKHVWMFKPQNGGTLVTTEESMEGWLIMILKPLTPGFLDKSLDVWLKNLKNRAEGKQ
;
A
#
# COMPACT_ATOMS: atom_id res chain seq x y z
N MET A 1 5.01 10.94 -8.01
CA MET A 1 4.00 10.16 -8.73
C MET A 1 2.62 10.37 -8.11
N GLU A 2 1.63 10.56 -8.92
CA GLU A 2 0.24 10.69 -8.47
C GLU A 2 -0.58 9.49 -8.95
N ILE A 3 -1.67 9.18 -8.24
CA ILE A 3 -2.62 8.16 -8.71
C ILE A 3 -3.36 8.68 -9.95
N ASN A 4 -4.01 7.77 -10.66
CA ASN A 4 -4.90 8.15 -11.76
C ASN A 4 -6.28 8.52 -11.21
N ALA A 5 -6.53 9.82 -11.02
CA ALA A 5 -7.79 10.30 -10.46
C ALA A 5 -9.00 9.99 -11.34
N LYS A 6 -8.78 9.63 -12.61
CA LYS A 6 -9.84 9.27 -13.56
C LYS A 6 -10.02 7.77 -13.73
N ALA A 7 -9.30 6.96 -12.93
CA ALA A 7 -9.44 5.51 -12.99
C ALA A 7 -10.85 5.07 -12.56
N PRO A 8 -11.31 3.89 -13.03
CA PRO A 8 -12.62 3.36 -12.63
C PRO A 8 -12.75 3.17 -11.13
N LEU A 9 -11.63 2.95 -10.43
CA LEU A 9 -11.62 2.74 -8.99
C LEU A 9 -10.53 3.60 -8.37
N VAL A 10 -10.92 4.47 -7.43
CA VAL A 10 -10.03 5.36 -6.69
C VAL A 10 -10.46 5.35 -5.23
N VAL A 11 -9.54 5.10 -4.32
CA VAL A 11 -9.81 5.12 -2.89
C VAL A 11 -8.73 5.91 -2.17
N ARG A 12 -9.12 6.71 -1.18
CA ARG A 12 -8.23 7.43 -0.27
C ARG A 12 -8.65 7.11 1.16
N LYS A 13 -7.69 6.75 2.00
CA LYS A 13 -7.92 6.44 3.41
C LYS A 13 -6.82 7.06 4.26
N GLU A 14 -7.10 7.30 5.53
CA GLU A 14 -6.07 7.74 6.46
C GLU A 14 -6.34 7.20 7.86
N ILE A 15 -5.28 7.11 8.66
CA ILE A 15 -5.35 6.67 10.05
C ILE A 15 -4.25 7.35 10.86
N LEU A 16 -4.57 7.67 12.11
CA LEU A 16 -3.56 8.18 13.05
C LEU A 16 -2.95 7.01 13.82
N ILE A 17 -1.63 6.89 13.76
CA ILE A 17 -0.86 5.82 14.41
C ILE A 17 -0.03 6.44 15.53
N GLN A 18 -0.10 5.87 16.73
CA GLN A 18 0.64 6.33 17.90
C GLN A 18 2.05 5.73 17.90
N ALA A 19 2.82 6.12 16.89
CA ALA A 19 4.22 5.78 16.74
C ALA A 19 4.88 6.86 15.90
N SER A 20 6.21 6.99 16.00
CA SER A 20 6.94 8.02 15.27
C SER A 20 6.90 7.78 13.76
N PRO A 21 7.01 8.84 12.94
CA PRO A 21 7.13 8.67 11.49
C PRO A 21 8.28 7.73 11.09
N ALA A 22 9.40 7.77 11.80
CA ALA A 22 10.53 6.88 11.53
C ALA A 22 10.15 5.42 11.73
N ASP A 23 9.45 5.10 12.81
CA ASP A 23 9.03 3.72 13.10
C ASP A 23 7.98 3.22 12.11
N VAL A 24 6.98 4.04 11.83
CA VAL A 24 5.93 3.67 10.87
C VAL A 24 6.50 3.50 9.47
N TRP A 25 7.36 4.42 9.05
CA TRP A 25 8.06 4.34 7.77
C TRP A 25 8.86 3.04 7.63
N LYS A 26 9.62 2.69 8.65
CA LYS A 26 10.44 1.47 8.65
C LYS A 26 9.58 0.22 8.43
N ILE A 27 8.45 0.14 9.10
CA ILE A 27 7.54 -1.01 8.97
C ILE A 27 6.92 -1.05 7.57
N GLN A 28 6.38 0.08 7.10
CA GLN A 28 5.70 0.13 5.80
C GLN A 28 6.66 -0.10 4.63
N THR A 29 7.92 0.30 4.74
CA THR A 29 8.88 0.18 3.63
C THR A 29 9.72 -1.08 3.67
N ASP A 30 9.63 -1.88 4.71
CA ASP A 30 10.26 -3.20 4.78
C ASP A 30 9.40 -4.22 4.05
N ILE A 31 9.47 -4.17 2.72
CA ILE A 31 8.61 -4.95 1.82
C ILE A 31 8.75 -6.46 2.08
N ASN A 32 9.95 -6.95 2.34
CA ASN A 32 10.18 -8.37 2.56
C ASN A 32 9.51 -8.90 3.83
N ALA A 33 9.16 -8.01 4.76
CA ALA A 33 8.51 -8.38 6.02
C ALA A 33 6.99 -8.16 6.01
N TRP A 34 6.41 -7.68 4.91
CA TRP A 34 4.96 -7.40 4.86
C TRP A 34 4.11 -8.62 5.27
N LYS A 35 4.49 -9.82 4.83
CA LYS A 35 3.75 -11.05 5.16
C LYS A 35 3.66 -11.34 6.66
N ASP A 36 4.55 -10.73 7.45
CA ASP A 36 4.61 -10.99 8.90
C ASP A 36 3.52 -10.24 9.66
N TRP A 37 2.97 -9.18 9.10
CA TRP A 37 1.96 -8.36 9.78
C TRP A 37 0.77 -7.97 8.91
N GLN A 38 0.90 -7.98 7.58
CA GLN A 38 -0.22 -7.65 6.68
C GLN A 38 -0.91 -8.96 6.28
N THR A 39 -2.09 -9.20 6.83
CA THR A 39 -2.76 -10.49 6.76
C THR A 39 -3.22 -10.87 5.34
N ASP A 40 -3.41 -9.90 4.46
CA ASP A 40 -3.82 -10.15 3.08
C ASP A 40 -2.64 -10.53 2.17
N ILE A 41 -1.42 -10.33 2.65
CA ILE A 41 -0.20 -10.61 1.86
C ILE A 41 0.40 -11.94 2.27
N SER A 42 0.49 -12.87 1.31
CA SER A 42 1.08 -14.18 1.53
C SER A 42 2.55 -14.25 1.13
N LYS A 43 2.98 -13.40 0.19
CA LYS A 43 4.36 -13.33 -0.28
C LYS A 43 4.71 -11.89 -0.60
N SER A 44 5.94 -11.50 -0.34
CA SER A 44 6.48 -10.22 -0.78
C SER A 44 8.00 -10.31 -0.86
N GLN A 45 8.58 -9.85 -1.96
CA GLN A 45 10.01 -9.95 -2.18
C GLN A 45 10.54 -8.77 -3.00
N LEU A 46 11.48 -8.06 -2.41
CA LEU A 46 12.29 -7.04 -3.07
C LEU A 46 13.74 -7.51 -2.97
N ASN A 47 14.42 -7.62 -4.10
CA ASN A 47 15.83 -7.97 -4.14
C ASN A 47 16.67 -6.69 -4.10
N GLY A 48 17.59 -6.60 -3.14
CA GLY A 48 18.46 -5.44 -2.95
C GLY A 48 17.79 -4.31 -2.18
N ALA A 49 18.37 -3.12 -2.26
CA ALA A 49 17.88 -1.94 -1.56
C ALA A 49 16.66 -1.33 -2.25
N PRO A 50 15.74 -0.71 -1.49
CA PRO A 50 14.56 -0.06 -2.07
C PRO A 50 14.95 1.30 -2.65
N ASN A 51 15.13 1.33 -3.96
CA ASN A 51 15.45 2.54 -4.71
C ASN A 51 14.36 2.84 -5.73
N THR A 52 14.29 4.06 -6.21
CA THR A 52 13.43 4.40 -7.34
C THR A 52 13.78 3.50 -8.53
N GLY A 53 12.76 2.85 -9.09
CA GLY A 53 12.94 1.87 -10.16
C GLY A 53 13.08 0.43 -9.68
N SER A 54 13.29 0.18 -8.40
CA SER A 54 13.35 -1.18 -7.87
C SER A 54 12.03 -1.91 -8.10
N ILE A 55 12.14 -3.18 -8.50
CA ILE A 55 10.99 -4.04 -8.77
C ILE A 55 10.78 -4.97 -7.58
N PHE A 56 9.53 -5.10 -7.14
CA PHE A 56 9.18 -6.09 -6.14
C PHE A 56 7.94 -6.88 -6.57
N LYS A 57 7.89 -8.11 -6.11
CA LYS A 57 6.80 -9.04 -6.42
C LYS A 57 6.11 -9.43 -5.14
N TRP A 58 4.78 -9.42 -5.16
CA TRP A 58 4.00 -9.74 -3.98
C TRP A 58 2.65 -10.35 -4.37
N THR A 59 2.03 -11.01 -3.42
CA THR A 59 0.72 -11.63 -3.60
C THR A 59 -0.21 -11.12 -2.52
N SER A 60 -1.31 -10.51 -2.95
CA SER A 60 -2.32 -9.96 -2.05
C SER A 60 -3.69 -10.52 -2.44
N GLY A 61 -4.40 -11.09 -1.44
CA GLY A 61 -5.69 -11.69 -1.69
C GLY A 61 -5.67 -12.77 -2.77
N GLY A 62 -4.54 -13.48 -2.92
CA GLY A 62 -4.34 -14.50 -3.93
C GLY A 62 -3.92 -13.96 -5.30
N LEU A 63 -3.85 -12.64 -5.49
CA LEU A 63 -3.48 -12.03 -6.76
C LEU A 63 -1.99 -11.69 -6.77
N ALA A 64 -1.27 -12.20 -7.77
CA ALA A 64 0.16 -11.93 -7.96
C ALA A 64 0.36 -10.57 -8.62
N ILE A 65 1.17 -9.72 -8.01
CA ILE A 65 1.41 -8.35 -8.44
C ILE A 65 2.90 -8.13 -8.64
N THR A 66 3.26 -7.46 -9.73
CA THR A 66 4.64 -6.97 -9.95
C THR A 66 4.60 -5.45 -9.88
N SER A 67 5.37 -4.88 -8.98
CA SER A 67 5.39 -3.44 -8.72
C SER A 67 6.76 -2.84 -8.95
N ALA A 68 6.77 -1.55 -9.24
CA ALA A 68 7.99 -0.76 -9.37
C ALA A 68 7.89 0.46 -8.47
N LEU A 69 8.91 0.67 -7.63
CA LEU A 69 9.00 1.86 -6.80
C LEU A 69 9.21 3.08 -7.69
N GLN A 70 8.35 4.07 -7.58
CA GLN A 70 8.38 5.26 -8.42
C GLN A 70 8.87 6.49 -7.69
N GLU A 71 8.63 6.57 -6.39
CA GLU A 71 9.00 7.72 -5.59
C GLU A 71 9.29 7.29 -4.15
N ILE A 72 10.39 7.79 -3.59
CA ILE A 72 10.78 7.53 -2.20
C ILE A 72 11.31 8.83 -1.61
N VAL A 73 10.56 9.38 -0.65
CA VAL A 73 10.98 10.51 0.17
C VAL A 73 10.98 10.00 1.61
N PRO A 74 12.15 9.71 2.21
CA PRO A 74 12.20 9.05 3.52
C PRO A 74 11.32 9.72 4.57
N GLN A 75 10.52 8.90 5.24
CA GLN A 75 9.59 9.27 6.31
C GLN A 75 8.43 10.20 5.86
N GLU A 76 8.33 10.50 4.57
CA GLU A 76 7.29 11.40 4.06
C GLU A 76 6.39 10.73 3.01
N ARG A 77 7.00 10.04 2.04
CA ARG A 77 6.22 9.54 0.90
C ARG A 77 6.88 8.35 0.22
N ILE A 78 6.10 7.33 -0.08
CA ILE A 78 6.50 6.23 -0.95
C ILE A 78 5.35 5.93 -1.92
N ALA A 79 5.70 5.70 -3.19
CA ALA A 79 4.71 5.43 -4.21
C ALA A 79 5.24 4.36 -5.17
N TRP A 80 4.33 3.50 -5.62
CA TRP A 80 4.67 2.48 -6.61
C TRP A 80 3.54 2.28 -7.60
N SER A 81 3.91 1.79 -8.79
CA SER A 81 2.98 1.25 -9.76
C SER A 81 2.93 -0.26 -9.62
N GLY A 82 1.85 -0.88 -10.04
CA GLY A 82 1.71 -2.33 -9.98
C GLY A 82 0.95 -2.86 -11.17
N LYS A 83 1.32 -4.07 -11.59
CA LYS A 83 0.66 -4.79 -12.66
C LYS A 83 0.27 -6.18 -12.17
N ALA A 84 -0.97 -6.54 -12.43
CA ALA A 84 -1.48 -7.89 -12.23
C ALA A 84 -2.34 -8.22 -13.44
N ILE A 85 -2.81 -9.48 -13.55
CA ILE A 85 -3.67 -9.85 -14.66
C ILE A 85 -4.87 -8.90 -14.77
N GLY A 86 -5.06 -8.29 -15.95
CA GLY A 86 -6.20 -7.40 -16.20
C GLY A 86 -6.27 -6.15 -15.35
N SER A 87 -5.18 -5.76 -14.68
CA SER A 87 -5.20 -4.59 -13.81
C SER A 87 -3.88 -3.84 -13.79
N TYR A 88 -3.99 -2.52 -13.65
CA TYR A 88 -2.87 -1.63 -13.45
C TYR A 88 -3.20 -0.73 -12.26
N VAL A 89 -2.22 -0.59 -11.35
CA VAL A 89 -2.43 0.04 -10.05
C VAL A 89 -1.38 1.12 -9.84
N LYS A 90 -1.80 2.22 -9.23
CA LYS A 90 -0.89 3.22 -8.66
C LYS A 90 -1.25 3.38 -7.20
N HIS A 91 -0.25 3.28 -6.34
CA HIS A 91 -0.44 3.30 -4.90
C HIS A 91 0.52 4.30 -4.26
N VAL A 92 -0.01 5.21 -3.47
CA VAL A 92 0.76 6.28 -2.82
C VAL A 92 0.52 6.21 -1.31
N TRP A 93 1.60 6.31 -0.55
CA TRP A 93 1.58 6.36 0.91
C TRP A 93 2.25 7.65 1.37
N MET A 94 1.61 8.38 2.28
CA MET A 94 2.11 9.63 2.83
C MET A 94 2.12 9.55 4.36
N PHE A 95 3.15 10.12 4.96
CA PHE A 95 3.38 10.10 6.41
C PHE A 95 3.60 11.52 6.90
N LYS A 96 2.86 11.91 7.93
CA LYS A 96 2.93 13.27 8.48
C LYS A 96 2.89 13.20 10.00
N PRO A 97 3.83 13.86 10.71
CA PRO A 97 3.72 13.97 12.17
C PRO A 97 2.42 14.66 12.57
N GLN A 98 1.70 14.08 13.50
CA GLN A 98 0.44 14.67 14.00
C GLN A 98 0.12 14.15 15.39
N ASN A 99 -0.17 15.07 16.31
CA ASN A 99 -0.64 14.76 17.68
C ASN A 99 0.25 13.74 18.40
N GLY A 100 1.57 13.88 18.28
CA GLY A 100 2.54 12.99 18.93
C GLY A 100 2.70 11.64 18.23
N GLY A 101 2.02 11.41 17.13
CA GLY A 101 2.11 10.20 16.33
C GLY A 101 2.32 10.51 14.86
N THR A 102 1.77 9.66 14.01
CA THR A 102 1.90 9.79 12.55
C THR A 102 0.52 9.64 11.90
N LEU A 103 0.13 10.63 11.11
CA LEU A 103 -1.01 10.49 10.22
C LEU A 103 -0.52 9.80 8.95
N VAL A 104 -1.05 8.62 8.69
CA VAL A 104 -0.75 7.84 7.48
C VAL A 104 -1.91 7.98 6.53
N THR A 105 -1.63 8.44 5.31
CA THR A 105 -2.62 8.54 4.25
C THR A 105 -2.21 7.62 3.12
N THR A 106 -3.16 6.87 2.58
CA THR A 106 -2.93 6.03 1.40
C THR A 106 -3.95 6.35 0.33
N GLU A 107 -3.48 6.38 -0.91
CA GLU A 107 -4.32 6.57 -2.09
C GLU A 107 -3.99 5.48 -3.09
N GLU A 108 -5.02 4.90 -3.68
CA GLU A 108 -4.83 3.86 -4.69
C GLU A 108 -5.81 4.04 -5.83
N SER A 109 -5.32 3.90 -7.07
CA SER A 109 -6.14 3.85 -8.27
C SER A 109 -5.94 2.52 -8.98
N MET A 110 -7.03 1.94 -9.47
CA MET A 110 -7.01 0.69 -10.22
C MET A 110 -7.76 0.84 -11.53
N GLU A 111 -7.19 0.28 -12.60
CA GLU A 111 -7.79 0.27 -13.92
C GLU A 111 -7.49 -1.04 -14.65
N GLY A 112 -8.20 -1.30 -15.73
CA GLY A 112 -8.05 -2.51 -16.53
C GLY A 112 -9.35 -3.31 -16.58
N TRP A 113 -9.37 -4.31 -17.49
CA TRP A 113 -10.60 -5.06 -17.74
C TRP A 113 -11.07 -5.87 -16.52
N LEU A 114 -10.11 -6.38 -15.71
CA LEU A 114 -10.48 -7.14 -14.50
C LEU A 114 -11.17 -6.24 -13.48
N ILE A 115 -10.71 -5.00 -13.34
CA ILE A 115 -11.30 -4.04 -12.42
C ILE A 115 -12.73 -3.69 -12.85
N MET A 116 -12.98 -3.58 -14.15
CA MET A 116 -14.32 -3.32 -14.67
C MET A 116 -15.28 -4.48 -14.36
N ILE A 117 -14.78 -5.70 -14.25
CA ILE A 117 -15.56 -6.87 -13.84
C ILE A 117 -15.76 -6.90 -12.33
N LEU A 118 -14.68 -6.71 -11.56
CA LEU A 118 -14.71 -6.83 -10.10
C LEU A 118 -15.51 -5.74 -9.43
N LYS A 119 -15.45 -4.52 -9.93
CA LYS A 119 -16.11 -3.37 -9.30
C LYS A 119 -17.60 -3.60 -9.05
N PRO A 120 -18.41 -4.05 -10.04
CA PRO A 120 -19.83 -4.32 -9.78
C PRO A 120 -20.08 -5.62 -9.00
N LEU A 121 -19.21 -6.63 -9.11
CA LEU A 121 -19.40 -7.92 -8.45
C LEU A 121 -18.99 -7.90 -6.97
N THR A 122 -17.97 -7.13 -6.63
CA THR A 122 -17.46 -7.02 -5.28
C THR A 122 -17.30 -5.54 -4.90
N PRO A 123 -18.41 -4.79 -4.76
CA PRO A 123 -18.32 -3.38 -4.47
C PRO A 123 -17.62 -3.14 -3.13
N GLY A 124 -16.74 -2.14 -3.09
CA GLY A 124 -15.99 -1.79 -1.89
C GLY A 124 -14.81 -2.70 -1.56
N PHE A 125 -14.40 -3.60 -2.46
CA PHE A 125 -13.29 -4.51 -2.16
C PHE A 125 -11.97 -3.77 -1.88
N LEU A 126 -11.65 -2.72 -2.63
CA LEU A 126 -10.45 -1.93 -2.41
C LEU A 126 -10.54 -1.12 -1.12
N ASP A 127 -11.69 -0.54 -0.86
CA ASP A 127 -11.96 0.20 0.36
C ASP A 127 -11.66 -0.66 1.59
N LYS A 128 -12.20 -1.87 1.61
CA LYS A 128 -11.98 -2.83 2.70
C LYS A 128 -10.52 -3.27 2.79
N SER A 129 -9.87 -3.50 1.65
CA SER A 129 -8.47 -3.92 1.60
C SER A 129 -7.56 -2.85 2.22
N LEU A 130 -7.78 -1.58 1.91
CA LEU A 130 -6.98 -0.50 2.48
C LEU A 130 -7.27 -0.29 3.96
N ASP A 131 -8.52 -0.45 4.40
CA ASP A 131 -8.84 -0.41 5.82
C ASP A 131 -8.09 -1.50 6.60
N VAL A 132 -8.04 -2.72 6.08
CA VAL A 132 -7.30 -3.82 6.68
C VAL A 132 -5.80 -3.50 6.74
N TRP A 133 -5.23 -2.97 5.67
CA TRP A 133 -3.82 -2.62 5.62
C TRP A 133 -3.47 -1.56 6.66
N LEU A 134 -4.25 -0.48 6.71
CA LEU A 134 -4.02 0.59 7.68
C LEU A 134 -4.15 0.10 9.12
N LYS A 135 -5.15 -0.73 9.40
CA LYS A 135 -5.35 -1.30 10.74
C LYS A 135 -4.19 -2.21 11.14
N ASN A 136 -3.73 -3.06 10.23
CA ASN A 136 -2.60 -3.94 10.48
C ASN A 136 -1.31 -3.15 10.70
N LEU A 137 -1.08 -2.10 9.91
CA LEU A 137 0.07 -1.22 10.07
C LEU A 137 0.03 -0.53 11.44
N LYS A 138 -1.13 0.00 11.81
CA LYS A 138 -1.32 0.63 13.12
C LYS A 138 -1.02 -0.35 14.25
N ASN A 139 -1.58 -1.54 14.20
CA ASN A 139 -1.37 -2.55 15.23
C ASN A 139 0.10 -2.94 15.34
N ARG A 140 0.76 -3.13 14.21
CA ARG A 140 2.19 -3.48 14.19
C ARG A 140 3.05 -2.37 14.77
N ALA A 141 2.81 -1.14 14.38
CA ALA A 141 3.60 0.02 14.82
C ALA A 141 3.38 0.32 16.30
N GLU A 142 2.18 0.09 16.81
CA GLU A 142 1.84 0.32 18.23
C GLU A 142 2.15 -0.89 19.12
N GLY A 143 2.72 -1.96 18.57
CA GLY A 143 3.05 -3.16 19.34
C GLY A 143 1.86 -4.02 19.71
N LYS A 144 0.73 -3.87 19.02
CA LYS A 144 -0.49 -4.66 19.26
C LYS A 144 -0.56 -5.81 18.25
N GLN A 145 -1.11 -6.91 18.70
CA GLN A 145 -1.33 -8.09 17.85
C GLN A 145 -2.77 -8.20 17.41
#